data_574337f64751de44e2d717bbeb133536
#
_entry.id   574337f64751de44e2d717bbeb133536
#
_cell.length_a   1.000
_cell.length_b   1.000
_cell.length_c   1.000
_cell.angle_alpha   90.00
_cell.angle_beta   90.00
_cell.angle_gamma   90.00
#
_symmetry.space_group_name_H-M   'P 1'
#
loop_
_entity.id
_entity.type
_entity.pdbx_description
1 polymer ?
#
loop_
_entity_poly.entity_id
_entity_poly.type
_entity_poly.pdbx_seq_one_letter_code
_entity_poly.pdbx_strand_id
1 'polypeptide(L)'
;GDTIHLKNEKIRFSGIDTPEIKQICNKNNEVIKCGIQAKQLLINKIGKNKVRCVKEGVDRYKRILAECFVNNQSLSKYLVREGYAFAYRKYSTKYIPDEDYAKKNKKGMWAMTFEYPWDYRRKN
;
A
#
# COMPACT_ATOMS: atom_id res chain seq x y z
N GLY A 1 -0.56 -6.61 0.10
CA GLY A 1 0.15 -5.66 -0.69
C GLY A 1 1.13 -4.75 0.05
N ASP A 2 1.09 -4.72 1.41
CA ASP A 2 2.00 -3.87 2.18
C ASP A 2 3.10 -4.65 2.91
N THR A 3 3.24 -5.94 2.61
CA THR A 3 4.25 -6.79 3.25
C THR A 3 5.04 -7.54 2.19
N ILE A 4 6.36 -7.53 2.33
CA ILE A 4 7.26 -8.29 1.47
C ILE A 4 8.17 -9.17 2.33
N HIS A 5 8.80 -10.16 1.68
CA HIS A 5 9.79 -11.01 2.32
C HIS A 5 11.15 -10.67 1.74
N LEU A 6 12.10 -10.34 2.60
CA LEU A 6 13.46 -9.99 2.19
C LEU A 6 14.44 -10.69 3.12
N LYS A 7 15.32 -11.52 2.57
CA LYS A 7 16.33 -12.27 3.35
C LYS A 7 15.71 -13.03 4.53
N ASN A 8 14.58 -13.73 4.26
CA ASN A 8 13.83 -14.50 5.26
C ASN A 8 13.15 -13.66 6.35
N GLU A 9 13.07 -12.35 6.17
CA GLU A 9 12.37 -11.47 7.11
C GLU A 9 11.10 -10.95 6.47
N LYS A 10 10.04 -10.83 7.29
CA LYS A 10 8.79 -10.20 6.88
C LYS A 10 8.92 -8.70 7.12
N ILE A 11 8.76 -7.93 6.06
CA ILE A 11 8.86 -6.47 6.13
C ILE A 11 7.50 -5.88 5.78
N ARG A 12 6.94 -5.12 6.71
CA ARG A 12 5.71 -4.37 6.49
C ARG A 12 6.07 -2.91 6.20
N PHE A 13 5.49 -2.37 5.15
CA PHE A 13 5.69 -0.96 4.82
C PHE A 13 5.02 -0.10 5.89
N SER A 14 5.81 0.68 6.60
CA SER A 14 5.30 1.51 7.69
C SER A 14 4.51 2.71 7.16
N GLY A 15 3.51 3.13 7.94
CA GLY A 15 2.77 4.36 7.68
C GLY A 15 1.74 4.32 6.57
N ILE A 16 1.54 3.18 5.92
CA ILE A 16 0.53 3.01 4.89
C ILE A 16 -0.31 1.77 5.15
N ASP A 17 -1.46 1.70 4.51
CA ASP A 17 -2.32 0.52 4.51
C ASP A 17 -2.80 0.28 3.09
N THR A 18 -2.72 -0.98 2.64
CA THR A 18 -3.17 -1.38 1.30
C THR A 18 -4.42 -2.24 1.42
N PRO A 19 -5.25 -2.31 0.36
CA PRO A 19 -6.41 -3.20 0.40
C PRO A 19 -5.98 -4.65 0.60
N GLU A 20 -6.82 -5.41 1.31
CA GLU A 20 -6.59 -6.84 1.49
C GLU A 20 -6.67 -7.55 0.13
N ILE A 21 -5.98 -8.68 0.00
CA ILE A 21 -5.89 -9.38 -1.28
C ILE A 21 -7.27 -9.75 -1.84
N LYS A 22 -8.22 -10.05 -0.95
CA LYS A 22 -9.58 -10.43 -1.33
C LYS A 22 -10.53 -9.26 -1.47
N GLN A 23 -10.05 -8.05 -1.17
CA GLN A 23 -10.90 -6.86 -1.19
C GLN A 23 -11.30 -6.51 -2.61
N ILE A 24 -12.59 -6.16 -2.76
CA ILE A 24 -13.13 -5.70 -4.04
C ILE A 24 -13.60 -4.26 -3.92
N CYS A 25 -13.63 -3.59 -5.06
CA CYS A 25 -14.12 -2.24 -5.21
C CYS A 25 -15.16 -2.22 -6.34
N ASN A 26 -15.82 -1.10 -6.54
CA ASN A 26 -16.80 -0.94 -7.64
C ASN A 26 -16.48 0.28 -8.46
N LYS A 27 -16.63 0.15 -9.78
CA LYS A 27 -16.49 1.27 -10.69
C LYS A 27 -17.53 1.12 -11.79
N ASN A 28 -18.44 2.10 -11.89
CA ASN A 28 -19.51 2.08 -12.90
C ASN A 28 -20.31 0.77 -12.86
N ASN A 29 -20.65 0.31 -11.64
CA ASN A 29 -21.39 -0.93 -11.38
C ASN A 29 -20.62 -2.21 -11.73
N GLU A 30 -19.32 -2.11 -12.02
CA GLU A 30 -18.47 -3.28 -12.23
C GLU A 30 -17.65 -3.57 -10.98
N VAL A 31 -17.53 -4.87 -10.66
CA VAL A 31 -16.67 -5.33 -9.56
C VAL A 31 -15.23 -5.29 -10.02
N ILE A 32 -14.39 -4.61 -9.24
CA ILE A 32 -12.95 -4.50 -9.50
C ILE A 32 -12.20 -5.21 -8.37
N LYS A 33 -11.27 -6.07 -8.73
CA LYS A 33 -10.42 -6.77 -7.74
C LYS A 33 -9.28 -5.86 -7.31
N CYS A 34 -9.61 -4.82 -6.56
CA CYS A 34 -8.64 -3.78 -6.18
C CYS A 34 -7.52 -4.30 -5.29
N GLY A 35 -7.78 -5.29 -4.43
CA GLY A 35 -6.73 -5.91 -3.63
C GLY A 35 -5.66 -6.59 -4.48
N ILE A 36 -6.11 -7.34 -5.49
CA ILE A 36 -5.19 -7.99 -6.44
C ILE A 36 -4.45 -6.95 -7.26
N GLN A 37 -5.15 -5.89 -7.69
CA GLN A 37 -4.51 -4.81 -8.46
C GLN A 37 -3.41 -4.11 -7.67
N ALA A 38 -3.63 -3.86 -6.38
CA ALA A 38 -2.62 -3.26 -5.52
C ALA A 38 -1.38 -4.14 -5.41
N LYS A 39 -1.59 -5.43 -5.21
CA LYS A 39 -0.49 -6.41 -5.15
C LYS A 39 0.29 -6.43 -6.47
N GLN A 40 -0.44 -6.48 -7.58
CA GLN A 40 0.18 -6.55 -8.90
C GLN A 40 0.98 -5.28 -9.21
N LEU A 41 0.47 -4.13 -8.80
CA LEU A 41 1.18 -2.86 -8.97
C LEU A 41 2.54 -2.90 -8.26
N LEU A 42 2.57 -3.41 -7.03
CA LEU A 42 3.81 -3.53 -6.28
C LEU A 42 4.77 -4.51 -6.94
N ILE A 43 4.27 -5.69 -7.33
CA ILE A 43 5.09 -6.72 -8.00
C ILE A 43 5.72 -6.14 -9.26
N ASN A 44 4.93 -5.44 -10.07
CA ASN A 44 5.42 -4.85 -11.32
C ASN A 44 6.45 -3.75 -11.06
N LYS A 45 6.24 -2.95 -10.02
CA LYS A 45 7.17 -1.87 -9.68
C LYS A 45 8.53 -2.42 -9.22
N ILE A 46 8.50 -3.46 -8.41
CA ILE A 46 9.74 -4.11 -7.96
C ILE A 46 10.43 -4.80 -9.13
N GLY A 47 9.67 -5.58 -9.91
CA GLY A 47 10.22 -6.31 -11.05
C GLY A 47 11.43 -7.14 -10.63
N LYS A 48 12.52 -6.99 -11.35
CA LYS A 48 13.80 -7.65 -11.06
C LYS A 48 14.78 -6.74 -10.32
N ASN A 49 14.32 -5.60 -9.86
CA ASN A 49 15.17 -4.63 -9.18
C ASN A 49 15.46 -5.06 -7.74
N LYS A 50 16.59 -4.62 -7.23
CA LYS A 50 16.92 -4.83 -5.82
C LYS A 50 16.10 -3.87 -4.96
N VAL A 51 15.60 -4.37 -3.84
CA VAL A 51 14.85 -3.60 -2.87
C VAL A 51 15.77 -3.26 -1.70
N ARG A 52 15.85 -1.99 -1.34
CA ARG A 52 16.58 -1.51 -0.17
C ARG A 52 15.57 -0.99 0.83
N CYS A 53 15.66 -1.47 2.07
CA CYS A 53 14.74 -1.05 3.12
C CYS A 53 15.46 -0.35 4.26
N VAL A 54 14.83 0.71 4.78
CA VAL A 54 15.31 1.43 5.95
C VAL A 54 14.36 1.09 7.11
N LYS A 55 14.89 0.39 8.10
CA LYS A 55 14.11 -0.06 9.26
C LYS A 55 13.67 1.14 10.10
N GLU A 56 12.39 1.13 10.48
CA GLU A 56 11.80 2.17 11.33
C GLU A 56 11.27 1.63 12.65
N GLY A 57 11.11 0.31 12.76
CA GLY A 57 10.65 -0.31 13.99
C GLY A 57 10.28 -1.76 13.78
N VAL A 58 9.59 -2.34 14.77
CA VAL A 58 9.09 -3.72 14.73
C VAL A 58 7.68 -3.70 15.29
N ASP A 59 6.75 -4.37 14.64
CA ASP A 59 5.38 -4.44 15.13
C ASP A 59 5.20 -5.58 16.14
N ARG A 60 4.00 -5.70 16.70
CA ARG A 60 3.69 -6.73 17.70
C ARG A 60 3.70 -8.15 17.13
N TYR A 61 3.69 -8.29 15.81
CA TYR A 61 3.76 -9.59 15.13
C TYR A 61 5.19 -9.91 14.68
N LYS A 62 6.17 -9.16 15.18
CA LYS A 62 7.59 -9.31 14.87
C LYS A 62 7.94 -9.04 13.42
N ARG A 63 7.08 -8.32 12.69
CA ARG A 63 7.41 -7.83 11.35
C ARG A 63 8.25 -6.57 11.47
N ILE A 64 9.24 -6.46 10.61
CA ILE A 64 10.03 -5.24 10.55
C ILE A 64 9.21 -4.17 9.84
N LEU A 65 9.07 -3.02 10.50
CA LEU A 65 8.45 -1.85 9.88
C LEU A 65 9.55 -1.06 9.18
N ALA A 66 9.36 -0.77 7.89
CA ALA A 66 10.40 -0.12 7.11
C ALA A 66 9.81 0.70 5.95
N GLU A 67 10.60 1.64 5.48
CA GLU A 67 10.38 2.27 4.19
C GLU A 67 11.35 1.62 3.20
N CYS A 68 10.82 1.10 2.08
CA CYS A 68 11.60 0.38 1.10
C CYS A 68 11.66 1.12 -0.21
N PHE A 69 12.77 0.95 -0.92
CA PHE A 69 13.08 1.73 -2.12
C PHE A 69 13.52 0.82 -3.26
N VAL A 70 13.12 1.19 -4.47
CA VAL A 70 13.62 0.63 -5.72
C VAL A 70 14.11 1.82 -6.55
N ASN A 71 15.38 1.79 -6.96
CA ASN A 71 16.00 2.89 -7.72
C ASN A 71 15.79 4.25 -7.04
N ASN A 72 15.96 4.28 -5.72
CA ASN A 72 15.80 5.47 -4.89
C ASN A 72 14.37 6.02 -4.82
N GLN A 73 13.38 5.27 -5.31
CA GLN A 73 11.97 5.63 -5.18
C GLN A 73 11.33 4.85 -4.03
N SER A 74 10.66 5.56 -3.13
CA SER A 74 9.91 4.94 -2.03
C SER A 74 8.74 4.15 -2.58
N LEU A 75 8.66 2.86 -2.25
CA LEU A 75 7.54 2.00 -2.65
C LEU A 75 6.26 2.44 -1.96
N SER A 76 6.33 2.84 -0.68
CA SER A 76 5.16 3.35 0.04
C SER A 76 4.61 4.60 -0.62
N LYS A 77 5.47 5.56 -0.92
CA LYS A 77 5.07 6.80 -1.60
C LYS A 77 4.45 6.49 -2.97
N TYR A 78 5.07 5.59 -3.72
CA TYR A 78 4.58 5.20 -5.03
C TYR A 78 3.17 4.60 -4.95
N LEU A 79 2.95 3.65 -4.03
CA LEU A 79 1.64 3.01 -3.88
C LEU A 79 0.55 4.02 -3.49
N VAL A 80 0.88 4.95 -2.59
CA VAL A 80 -0.07 5.99 -2.17
C VAL A 80 -0.39 6.92 -3.33
N ARG A 81 0.62 7.39 -4.07
CA ARG A 81 0.41 8.28 -5.19
C ARG A 81 -0.35 7.63 -6.34
N GLU A 82 -0.22 6.32 -6.53
CA GLU A 82 -0.97 5.59 -7.55
C GLU A 82 -2.40 5.22 -7.08
N GLY A 83 -2.74 5.52 -5.83
CA GLY A 83 -4.09 5.34 -5.32
C GLY A 83 -4.40 3.92 -4.87
N TYR A 84 -3.39 3.10 -4.58
CA TYR A 84 -3.58 1.72 -4.13
C TYR A 84 -3.05 1.48 -2.70
N ALA A 85 -2.73 2.55 -2.00
CA ALA A 85 -2.44 2.52 -0.58
C ALA A 85 -2.94 3.82 0.03
N PHE A 86 -3.16 3.79 1.33
CA PHE A 86 -3.71 4.91 2.07
C PHE A 86 -2.76 5.31 3.18
N ALA A 87 -2.61 6.61 3.41
CA ALA A 87 -1.83 7.10 4.54
C ALA A 87 -2.50 6.62 5.82
N TYR A 88 -1.76 5.84 6.63
CA TYR A 88 -2.29 5.32 7.88
C TYR A 88 -2.00 6.35 8.98
N ARG A 89 -2.88 7.33 9.08
CA ARG A 89 -2.67 8.54 9.89
C ARG A 89 -2.45 8.26 11.38
N LYS A 90 -2.94 7.13 11.85
CA LYS A 90 -2.72 6.69 13.23
C LYS A 90 -1.24 6.47 13.53
N TYR A 91 -0.45 6.09 12.52
CA TYR A 91 0.96 5.75 12.69
C TYR A 91 1.92 6.73 12.03
N SER A 92 1.46 7.49 11.04
CA SER A 92 2.35 8.43 10.34
C SER A 92 1.55 9.46 9.55
N THR A 93 2.06 10.68 9.48
CA THR A 93 1.51 11.73 8.63
C THR A 93 2.34 11.93 7.36
N LYS A 94 3.39 11.14 7.20
CA LYS A 94 4.39 11.31 6.14
C LYS A 94 3.79 11.26 4.73
N TYR A 95 2.78 10.40 4.52
CA TYR A 95 2.23 10.14 3.19
C TYR A 95 0.94 10.88 2.90
N ILE A 96 0.52 11.78 3.79
CA ILE A 96 -0.70 12.58 3.56
C ILE A 96 -0.61 13.41 2.29
N PRO A 97 0.50 14.11 1.99
CA PRO A 97 0.58 14.87 0.73
C PRO A 97 0.46 13.98 -0.50
N ASP A 98 1.00 12.75 -0.45
CA ASP A 98 0.92 11.82 -1.58
C ASP A 98 -0.52 11.30 -1.75
N GLU A 99 -1.22 11.07 -0.65
CA GLU A 99 -2.62 10.68 -0.69
C GLU A 99 -3.49 11.80 -1.26
N ASP A 100 -3.25 13.05 -0.84
CA ASP A 100 -3.96 14.21 -1.36
C ASP A 100 -3.77 14.33 -2.87
N TYR A 101 -2.58 14.09 -3.36
CA TYR A 101 -2.28 14.06 -4.80
C TYR A 101 -3.12 13.00 -5.51
N ALA A 102 -3.12 11.76 -5.00
CA ALA A 102 -3.86 10.65 -5.60
C ALA A 102 -5.36 10.92 -5.61
N LYS A 103 -5.87 11.46 -4.50
CA LYS A 103 -7.29 11.80 -4.34
C LYS A 103 -7.71 12.88 -5.33
N LYS A 104 -6.93 13.95 -5.42
CA LYS A 104 -7.20 15.06 -6.33
C LYS A 104 -7.20 14.61 -7.79
N ASN A 105 -6.31 13.70 -8.14
CA ASN A 105 -6.16 13.23 -9.52
C ASN A 105 -6.94 11.93 -9.79
N LYS A 106 -7.76 11.49 -8.85
CA LYS A 106 -8.60 10.27 -8.96
C LYS A 106 -7.80 9.06 -9.41
N LYS A 107 -6.62 8.88 -8.80
CA LYS A 107 -5.74 7.75 -9.11
C LYS A 107 -6.24 6.47 -8.46
N GLY A 108 -6.13 5.36 -9.17
CA GLY A 108 -6.43 4.04 -8.63
C GLY A 108 -7.80 3.95 -7.98
N MET A 109 -7.82 3.54 -6.71
CA MET A 109 -9.07 3.37 -5.98
C MET A 109 -9.84 4.68 -5.77
N TRP A 110 -9.18 5.84 -5.87
CA TRP A 110 -9.88 7.13 -5.74
C TRP A 110 -10.85 7.40 -6.91
N ALA A 111 -10.76 6.63 -7.99
CA ALA A 111 -11.73 6.65 -9.09
C ALA A 111 -12.82 5.59 -8.92
N MET A 112 -12.85 4.90 -7.79
CA MET A 112 -13.76 3.78 -7.53
C MET A 112 -14.55 4.03 -6.24
N THR A 113 -15.61 3.24 -6.04
CA THR A 113 -16.27 3.13 -4.74
C THR A 113 -15.57 2.02 -3.96
N PHE A 114 -15.11 2.33 -2.76
CA PHE A 114 -14.30 1.39 -1.98
C PHE A 114 -14.51 1.58 -0.48
N GLU A 115 -14.08 0.58 0.29
CA GLU A 115 -13.92 0.70 1.73
C GLU A 115 -12.43 0.87 2.04
N TYR A 116 -12.10 1.64 3.07
CA TYR A 116 -10.72 1.70 3.55
C TYR A 116 -10.31 0.29 4.05
N PRO A 117 -9.04 -0.09 3.85
CA PRO A 117 -8.59 -1.43 4.26
C PRO A 117 -8.86 -1.76 5.72
N TRP A 118 -8.69 -0.79 6.62
CA TRP A 118 -8.95 -1.00 8.05
C TRP A 118 -10.44 -1.23 8.34
N ASP A 119 -11.34 -0.61 7.59
CA ASP A 119 -12.79 -0.82 7.72
C ASP A 119 -13.18 -2.19 7.17
N TYR A 120 -12.60 -2.55 6.03
CA TYR A 120 -12.83 -3.86 5.40
C TYR A 120 -12.42 -5.00 6.36
N ARG A 121 -11.24 -4.90 6.98
CA ARG A 121 -10.75 -5.89 7.93
C ARG A 121 -11.66 -6.03 9.15
N ARG A 122 -12.22 -4.91 9.61
CA ARG A 122 -13.11 -4.90 10.77
C ARG A 122 -14.40 -5.66 10.52
N LYS A 123 -14.91 -5.65 9.28
CA LYS A 123 -16.12 -6.36 8.88
C LYS A 123 -15.89 -7.84 8.57
N ASN A 124 -14.69 -8.18 8.20
CA ASN A 124 -14.32 -9.52 7.73
C ASN A 124 -13.19 -10.09 8.62
#